data_b00dcccf9e2d015d5586b39b9fa5e870
#
_entry.id   b00dcccf9e2d015d5586b39b9fa5e870
#
_cell.length_a   1.000
_cell.length_b   1.000
_cell.length_c   1.000
_cell.angle_alpha   90.00
_cell.angle_beta   90.00
_cell.angle_gamma   90.00
#
_symmetry.space_group_name_H-M   'P 1'
#
loop_
_entity.id
_entity.type
_entity.pdbx_description
1 polymer ?
#
loop_
_entity_poly.entity_id
_entity_poly.type
_entity_poly.pdbx_seq_one_letter_code
_entity_poly.pdbx_strand_id
1 'polypeptide(L)'
;WTFMGNARMYEALEKYGDRIDTIGLFSFKVRTTGEIVESGVTINSMLPYINRYRHIKWLLTIANDGANSIFRALRDNTNGAQELFLSELIRIMEKYPWCDGIDIDLERGDDYSTHAESTAMFQNIYNTIKAYDSSKLMNICPA
;
A
#
# COMPACT_ATOMS: atom_id res chain seq x y z
N TRP A 1 -6.62 10.31 0.50
CA TRP A 1 -5.83 11.05 1.50
C TRP A 1 -4.80 10.13 2.13
N THR A 2 -3.52 10.55 2.21
CA THR A 2 -2.45 9.75 2.82
C THR A 2 -2.27 10.17 4.29
N PHE A 3 -2.26 9.18 5.20
CA PHE A 3 -2.11 9.40 6.63
C PHE A 3 -0.76 8.89 7.12
N MET A 4 0.09 9.81 7.57
CA MET A 4 1.47 9.53 8.03
C MET A 4 1.62 9.53 9.56
N GLY A 5 0.53 9.63 10.32
CA GLY A 5 0.52 9.47 11.78
C GLY A 5 1.11 10.64 12.58
N ASN A 6 1.22 11.83 12.01
CA ASN A 6 1.64 13.01 12.79
C ASN A 6 0.45 13.72 13.46
N ALA A 7 0.73 14.54 14.48
CA ALA A 7 -0.31 15.20 15.28
C ALA A 7 -1.31 16.02 14.44
N ARG A 8 -0.84 16.75 13.42
CA ARG A 8 -1.72 17.53 12.54
C ARG A 8 -2.68 16.67 11.74
N MET A 9 -2.27 15.46 11.38
CA MET A 9 -3.15 14.52 10.65
C MET A 9 -4.22 13.94 11.55
N TYR A 10 -3.92 13.67 12.83
CA TYR A 10 -4.95 13.29 13.81
C TYR A 10 -5.96 14.40 14.03
N GLU A 11 -5.49 15.65 14.21
CA GLU A 11 -6.37 16.83 14.32
C GLU A 11 -7.24 17.01 13.08
N ALA A 12 -6.67 16.84 11.88
CA ALA A 12 -7.40 16.93 10.62
C ALA A 12 -8.46 15.83 10.49
N LEU A 13 -8.14 14.59 10.90
CA LEU A 13 -9.08 13.48 10.91
C LEU A 13 -10.25 13.73 11.88
N GLU A 14 -9.96 14.23 13.09
CA GLU A 14 -10.99 14.61 14.06
C GLU A 14 -11.90 15.72 13.53
N LYS A 15 -11.35 16.69 12.82
CA LYS A 15 -12.09 17.85 12.31
C LYS A 15 -12.84 17.59 11.01
N TYR A 16 -12.31 16.75 10.14
CA TYR A 16 -12.79 16.59 8.77
C TYR A 16 -13.13 15.13 8.41
N GLY A 17 -13.03 14.19 9.34
CA GLY A 17 -13.23 12.76 9.09
C GLY A 17 -14.54 12.47 8.37
N ASP A 18 -15.62 13.17 8.72
CA ASP A 18 -16.95 13.01 8.08
C ASP A 18 -16.99 13.42 6.59
N ARG A 19 -15.94 14.06 6.06
CA ARG A 19 -15.81 14.54 4.68
C ARG A 19 -14.75 13.78 3.88
N ILE A 20 -14.14 12.75 4.47
CA ILE A 20 -13.09 11.97 3.85
C ILE A 20 -13.67 10.64 3.39
N ASP A 21 -13.50 10.31 2.12
CA ASP A 21 -13.99 9.06 1.54
C ASP A 21 -12.95 7.92 1.61
N THR A 22 -11.67 8.26 1.47
CA THR A 22 -10.58 7.27 1.42
C THR A 22 -9.33 7.76 2.12
N ILE A 23 -8.70 6.88 2.89
CA ILE A 23 -7.40 7.12 3.54
C ILE A 23 -6.45 5.97 3.24
N GLY A 24 -5.26 6.29 2.73
CA GLY A 24 -4.09 5.41 2.72
C GLY A 24 -3.31 5.55 4.03
N LEU A 25 -3.19 4.48 4.79
CA LEU A 25 -2.37 4.43 6.01
C LEU A 25 -0.93 4.07 5.63
N PHE A 26 0.00 4.98 5.80
CA PHE A 26 1.42 4.77 5.50
C PHE A 26 2.07 3.86 6.56
N SER A 27 1.85 2.55 6.44
CA SER A 27 2.13 1.57 7.49
C SER A 27 3.16 0.51 7.12
N PHE A 28 3.52 0.40 5.84
CA PHE A 28 4.40 -0.66 5.36
C PHE A 28 5.47 -0.14 4.41
N LYS A 29 6.61 -0.85 4.41
CA LYS A 29 7.68 -0.69 3.43
C LYS A 29 8.03 -2.03 2.83
N VAL A 30 8.39 -2.01 1.55
CA VAL A 30 8.91 -3.17 0.85
C VAL A 30 10.43 -3.11 0.77
N ARG A 31 11.08 -4.29 0.86
CA ARG A 31 12.52 -4.48 0.68
C ARG A 31 12.84 -4.96 -0.73
N THR A 32 14.12 -4.92 -1.11
CA THR A 32 14.61 -5.44 -2.40
C THR A 32 14.33 -6.94 -2.60
N THR A 33 14.10 -7.68 -1.52
CA THR A 33 13.71 -9.09 -1.56
C THR A 33 12.24 -9.32 -1.88
N GLY A 34 11.41 -8.27 -1.85
CA GLY A 34 9.96 -8.38 -1.90
C GLY A 34 9.28 -8.51 -0.53
N GLU A 35 10.04 -8.70 0.55
CA GLU A 35 9.50 -8.75 1.91
C GLU A 35 8.84 -7.42 2.28
N ILE A 36 7.64 -7.49 2.88
CA ILE A 36 6.93 -6.31 3.38
C ILE A 36 7.08 -6.26 4.91
N VAL A 37 7.55 -5.12 5.41
CA VAL A 37 7.76 -4.87 6.84
C VAL A 37 6.89 -3.74 7.33
N GLU A 38 6.42 -3.83 8.57
CA GLU A 38 5.68 -2.73 9.21
C GLU A 38 6.61 -1.55 9.44
N SER A 39 6.16 -0.36 9.07
CA SER A 39 6.88 0.91 9.20
C SER A 39 5.88 2.07 9.16
N GLY A 40 6.22 3.18 9.82
CA GLY A 40 5.35 4.36 9.80
C GLY A 40 4.21 4.27 10.81
N VAL A 41 2.96 4.39 10.34
CA VAL A 41 1.79 4.43 11.22
C VAL A 41 1.58 3.09 11.90
N THR A 42 1.54 3.09 13.23
CA THR A 42 1.18 1.91 14.01
C THR A 42 -0.32 1.62 13.82
N ILE A 43 -0.65 0.53 13.17
CA ILE A 43 -2.04 0.18 12.81
C ILE A 43 -2.95 0.14 14.05
N ASN A 44 -2.47 -0.41 15.16
CA ASN A 44 -3.26 -0.48 16.39
C ASN A 44 -3.72 0.89 16.91
N SER A 45 -2.94 1.96 16.69
CA SER A 45 -3.32 3.32 17.08
C SER A 45 -4.47 3.87 16.22
N MET A 46 -4.70 3.30 15.05
CA MET A 46 -5.76 3.72 14.12
C MET A 46 -7.09 3.02 14.34
N LEU A 47 -7.12 1.89 15.06
CA LEU A 47 -8.35 1.11 15.25
C LEU A 47 -9.54 1.92 15.82
N PRO A 48 -9.35 2.86 16.79
CA PRO A 48 -10.45 3.71 17.25
C PRO A 48 -11.05 4.57 16.14
N TYR A 49 -10.22 5.10 15.24
CA TYR A 49 -10.65 5.94 14.11
C TYR A 49 -11.32 5.10 13.02
N ILE A 50 -10.78 3.92 12.71
CA ILE A 50 -11.37 2.96 11.77
C ILE A 50 -12.78 2.57 12.23
N ASN A 51 -12.95 2.29 13.50
CA ASN A 51 -14.24 1.95 14.08
C ASN A 51 -15.23 3.12 14.10
N ARG A 52 -14.73 4.35 14.29
CA ARG A 52 -15.55 5.57 14.31
C ARG A 52 -15.99 6.00 12.92
N TYR A 53 -15.09 5.98 11.95
CA TYR A 53 -15.33 6.47 10.58
C TYR A 53 -15.48 5.30 9.58
N ARG A 54 -16.53 4.49 9.77
CA ARG A 54 -16.79 3.29 8.95
C ARG A 54 -17.15 3.57 7.49
N HIS A 55 -17.50 4.81 7.16
CA HIS A 55 -17.75 5.24 5.78
C HIS A 55 -16.45 5.45 5.00
N ILE A 56 -15.34 5.70 5.70
CA ILE A 56 -14.02 5.87 5.07
C ILE A 56 -13.50 4.53 4.58
N LYS A 57 -13.02 4.50 3.35
CA LYS A 57 -12.26 3.38 2.80
C LYS A 57 -10.83 3.45 3.31
N TRP A 58 -10.44 2.46 4.10
CA TRP A 58 -9.11 2.38 4.73
C TRP A 58 -8.21 1.47 3.91
N LEU A 59 -7.20 2.04 3.26
CA LEU A 59 -6.20 1.33 2.49
C LEU A 59 -4.90 1.24 3.28
N LEU A 60 -4.17 0.14 3.12
CA LEU A 60 -2.83 -0.02 3.69
C LEU A 60 -1.80 0.38 2.64
N THR A 61 -1.05 1.45 2.90
CA THR A 61 -0.02 1.95 1.97
C THR A 61 1.28 1.16 2.14
N ILE A 62 1.81 0.69 1.01
CA ILE A 62 3.09 0.01 0.91
C ILE A 62 4.00 0.84 0.01
N ALA A 63 5.12 1.31 0.57
CA ALA A 63 6.05 2.20 -0.09
C ALA A 63 7.45 1.60 -0.26
N ASN A 64 8.20 2.10 -1.24
CA ASN A 64 9.61 1.79 -1.44
C ASN A 64 10.55 2.96 -1.06
N ASP A 65 10.01 4.02 -0.46
CA ASP A 65 10.75 5.24 -0.09
C ASP A 65 11.57 5.84 -1.26
N GLY A 66 11.08 5.76 -2.49
CA GLY A 66 11.78 6.24 -3.68
C GLY A 66 13.01 5.41 -4.09
N ALA A 67 13.22 4.23 -3.52
CA ALA A 67 14.38 3.40 -3.80
C ALA A 67 14.23 2.64 -5.14
N ASN A 68 14.89 3.15 -6.19
CA ASN A 68 14.91 2.53 -7.53
C ASN A 68 15.32 1.07 -7.53
N SER A 69 16.25 0.67 -6.63
CA SER A 69 16.69 -0.72 -6.52
C SER A 69 15.57 -1.67 -6.11
N ILE A 70 14.66 -1.21 -5.24
CA ILE A 70 13.49 -1.98 -4.81
C ILE A 70 12.51 -2.08 -5.98
N PHE A 71 12.18 -0.95 -6.63
CA PHE A 71 11.29 -0.94 -7.78
C PHE A 71 11.77 -1.90 -8.87
N ARG A 72 13.07 -1.84 -9.23
CA ARG A 72 13.68 -2.73 -10.23
C ARG A 72 13.63 -4.20 -9.81
N ALA A 73 13.95 -4.50 -8.54
CA ALA A 73 13.91 -5.88 -8.05
C ALA A 73 12.52 -6.50 -8.19
N LEU A 74 11.47 -5.74 -7.88
CA LEU A 74 10.08 -6.18 -8.03
C LEU A 74 9.69 -6.30 -9.50
N ARG A 75 10.00 -5.28 -10.32
CA ARG A 75 9.69 -5.26 -11.74
C ARG A 75 10.33 -6.43 -12.49
N ASP A 76 11.62 -6.65 -12.27
CA ASP A 76 12.44 -7.66 -12.96
C ASP A 76 12.35 -9.03 -12.27
N ASN A 77 11.58 -9.14 -11.21
CA ASN A 77 11.44 -10.33 -10.38
C ASN A 77 12.78 -10.91 -9.94
N THR A 78 13.72 -10.07 -9.56
CA THR A 78 15.07 -10.47 -9.19
C THR A 78 15.04 -11.43 -8.00
N ASN A 79 15.55 -12.64 -8.19
CA ASN A 79 15.56 -13.71 -7.18
C ASN A 79 14.17 -14.01 -6.56
N GLY A 80 13.09 -13.87 -7.34
CA GLY A 80 11.73 -14.14 -6.85
C GLY A 80 11.13 -13.02 -6.01
N ALA A 81 11.67 -11.78 -6.11
CA ALA A 81 11.21 -10.65 -5.30
C ALA A 81 9.73 -10.29 -5.56
N GLN A 82 9.27 -10.40 -6.79
CA GLN A 82 7.87 -10.13 -7.12
C GLN A 82 6.95 -11.19 -6.53
N GLU A 83 7.30 -12.48 -6.67
CA GLU A 83 6.50 -13.57 -6.09
C GLU A 83 6.39 -13.44 -4.57
N LEU A 84 7.49 -13.13 -3.88
CA LEU A 84 7.44 -12.90 -2.44
C LEU A 84 6.55 -11.70 -2.11
N PHE A 85 6.70 -10.60 -2.83
CA PHE A 85 5.87 -9.40 -2.63
C PHE A 85 4.37 -9.71 -2.78
N LEU A 86 3.98 -10.44 -3.84
CA LEU A 86 2.59 -10.81 -4.07
C LEU A 86 2.04 -11.71 -2.94
N SER A 87 2.83 -12.66 -2.43
CA SER A 87 2.42 -13.48 -1.29
C SER A 87 2.29 -12.68 0.01
N GLU A 88 3.18 -11.71 0.23
CA GLU A 88 3.14 -10.79 1.36
C GLU A 88 1.90 -9.87 1.35
N LEU A 89 1.43 -9.45 0.16
CA LEU A 89 0.17 -8.70 0.02
C LEU A 89 -1.01 -9.51 0.57
N ILE A 90 -1.10 -10.79 0.22
CA ILE A 90 -2.15 -11.69 0.72
C ILE A 90 -2.04 -11.80 2.24
N ARG A 91 -0.85 -12.07 2.77
CA ARG A 91 -0.58 -12.18 4.21
C ARG A 91 -1.03 -10.93 4.98
N ILE A 92 -0.80 -9.74 4.43
CA ILE A 92 -1.21 -8.47 5.04
C ILE A 92 -2.74 -8.33 5.03
N MET A 93 -3.41 -8.64 3.93
CA MET A 93 -4.88 -8.58 3.86
C MET A 93 -5.54 -9.60 4.80
N GLU A 94 -4.95 -10.78 4.96
CA GLU A 94 -5.39 -11.77 5.95
C GLU A 94 -5.20 -11.28 7.39
N LYS A 95 -4.06 -10.65 7.68
CA LYS A 95 -3.76 -10.09 9.01
C LYS A 95 -4.67 -8.91 9.37
N TYR A 96 -5.07 -8.11 8.39
CA TYR A 96 -5.88 -6.91 8.57
C TYR A 96 -7.18 -6.97 7.73
N PRO A 97 -8.11 -7.90 8.04
CA PRO A 97 -9.31 -8.15 7.21
C PRO A 97 -10.25 -6.94 7.11
N TRP A 98 -10.15 -6.00 8.04
CA TRP A 98 -10.93 -4.77 8.05
C TRP A 98 -10.48 -3.75 6.98
N CYS A 99 -9.28 -3.89 6.40
CA CYS A 99 -8.82 -2.96 5.36
C CYS A 99 -9.68 -3.13 4.09
N ASP A 100 -10.00 -2.01 3.45
CA ASP A 100 -10.76 -2.02 2.19
C ASP A 100 -9.87 -2.32 0.97
N GLY A 101 -8.55 -2.30 1.13
CA GLY A 101 -7.61 -2.59 0.05
C GLY A 101 -6.18 -2.14 0.32
N ILE A 102 -5.40 -2.09 -0.74
CA ILE A 102 -3.98 -1.74 -0.74
C ILE A 102 -3.75 -0.46 -1.55
N ASP A 103 -2.90 0.40 -1.03
CA ASP A 103 -2.39 1.59 -1.70
C ASP A 103 -0.91 1.34 -2.03
N ILE A 104 -0.57 1.30 -3.31
CA ILE A 104 0.76 1.00 -3.82
C ILE A 104 1.49 2.30 -4.12
N ASP A 105 2.49 2.62 -3.30
CA ASP A 105 3.34 3.81 -3.40
C ASP A 105 4.77 3.39 -3.78
N LEU A 106 4.90 2.80 -4.98
CA LEU A 106 6.17 2.36 -5.54
C LEU A 106 6.72 3.42 -6.49
N GLU A 107 7.46 4.33 -5.94
CA GLU A 107 8.14 5.38 -6.69
C GLU A 107 9.35 4.83 -7.44
N ARG A 108 9.54 5.29 -8.68
CA ARG A 108 10.61 4.81 -9.59
C ARG A 108 11.56 5.91 -10.01
N GLY A 109 11.89 6.87 -9.38
CA GLY A 109 12.90 7.88 -9.78
C GLY A 109 13.06 8.01 -11.32
N ASP A 110 14.29 7.94 -11.81
CA ASP A 110 14.64 8.26 -13.21
C ASP A 110 14.49 7.10 -14.23
N ASP A 111 13.94 5.95 -13.86
CA ASP A 111 13.92 4.78 -14.77
C ASP A 111 12.64 4.72 -15.61
N TYR A 112 12.59 5.55 -16.65
CA TYR A 112 11.49 5.61 -17.62
C TYR A 112 11.56 4.53 -18.72
N SER A 113 12.61 3.71 -18.76
CA SER A 113 12.94 2.89 -19.91
C SER A 113 12.12 1.61 -20.09
N THR A 114 11.22 1.26 -19.15
CA THR A 114 10.57 -0.06 -19.10
C THR A 114 9.11 0.01 -18.73
N HIS A 115 8.32 0.74 -19.53
CA HIS A 115 6.88 0.89 -19.26
C HIS A 115 6.10 -0.43 -19.33
N ALA A 116 6.47 -1.34 -20.24
CA ALA A 116 5.76 -2.61 -20.42
C ALA A 116 5.93 -3.52 -19.20
N GLU A 117 7.16 -3.66 -18.69
CA GLU A 117 7.49 -4.48 -17.52
C GLU A 117 6.87 -3.90 -16.25
N SER A 118 6.89 -2.57 -16.11
CA SER A 118 6.23 -1.89 -14.99
C SER A 118 4.72 -2.11 -15.04
N THR A 119 4.11 -2.01 -16.21
CA THR A 119 2.68 -2.28 -16.41
C THR A 119 2.35 -3.72 -16.06
N ALA A 120 3.17 -4.68 -16.49
CA ALA A 120 2.99 -6.09 -16.15
C ALA A 120 3.08 -6.35 -14.65
N MET A 121 4.04 -5.72 -13.95
CA MET A 121 4.16 -5.80 -12.49
C MET A 121 2.90 -5.29 -11.79
N PHE A 122 2.40 -4.11 -12.15
CA PHE A 122 1.18 -3.57 -11.55
C PHE A 122 -0.06 -4.40 -11.88
N GLN A 123 -0.12 -4.99 -13.09
CA GLN A 123 -1.19 -5.91 -13.46
C GLN A 123 -1.16 -7.18 -12.61
N ASN A 124 0.01 -7.73 -12.32
CA ASN A 124 0.17 -8.89 -11.44
C ASN A 124 -0.29 -8.56 -10.01
N ILE A 125 0.07 -7.39 -9.49
CA ILE A 125 -0.39 -6.91 -8.18
C ILE A 125 -1.91 -6.81 -8.16
N TYR A 126 -2.52 -6.16 -9.16
CA TYR A 126 -3.97 -6.05 -9.29
C TYR A 126 -4.64 -7.41 -9.32
N ASN A 127 -4.17 -8.31 -10.18
CA ASN A 127 -4.72 -9.65 -10.33
C ASN A 127 -4.66 -10.44 -9.01
N THR A 128 -3.54 -10.33 -8.28
CA THR A 128 -3.36 -11.00 -6.98
C THR A 128 -4.35 -10.49 -5.95
N ILE A 129 -4.52 -9.17 -5.82
CA ILE A 129 -5.49 -8.57 -4.89
C ILE A 129 -6.91 -9.00 -5.25
N LYS A 130 -7.28 -8.95 -6.54
CA LYS A 130 -8.62 -9.30 -7.00
C LYS A 130 -8.94 -10.79 -6.96
N ALA A 131 -7.93 -11.65 -7.10
CA ALA A 131 -8.08 -13.09 -6.93
C ALA A 131 -8.27 -13.48 -5.46
N TYR A 132 -7.62 -12.76 -4.53
CA TYR A 132 -7.82 -12.94 -3.09
C TYR A 132 -9.24 -12.51 -2.67
N ASP A 133 -9.64 -11.29 -3.02
CA ASP A 133 -10.97 -10.75 -2.78
C ASP A 133 -11.30 -9.66 -3.81
N SER A 134 -12.27 -9.92 -4.68
CA SER A 134 -12.67 -9.00 -5.75
C SER A 134 -13.20 -7.65 -5.25
N SER A 135 -13.66 -7.56 -3.99
CA SER A 135 -14.14 -6.32 -3.38
C SER A 135 -13.03 -5.40 -2.91
N LYS A 136 -11.79 -5.92 -2.68
CA LYS A 136 -10.65 -5.10 -2.24
C LYS A 136 -10.27 -4.07 -3.30
N LEU A 137 -9.97 -2.87 -2.82
CA LEU A 137 -9.51 -1.77 -3.67
C LEU A 137 -8.00 -1.87 -3.90
N MET A 138 -7.55 -1.39 -5.04
CA MET A 138 -6.15 -1.10 -5.31
C MET A 138 -6.04 0.35 -5.77
N ASN A 139 -5.25 1.13 -5.05
CA ASN A 139 -4.81 2.44 -5.48
C ASN A 139 -3.34 2.37 -5.88
N ILE A 140 -2.93 3.19 -6.85
CA ILE A 140 -1.53 3.36 -7.24
C ILE A 140 -1.23 4.84 -7.14
N CYS A 141 -0.18 5.18 -6.38
CA CYS A 141 0.36 6.53 -6.34
C CYS A 141 1.37 6.65 -7.50
N PRO A 142 1.05 7.35 -8.59
CA PRO A 142 2.02 7.56 -9.66
C PRO A 142 3.09 8.54 -9.20
N ALA A 143 4.36 8.17 -9.34
CA ALA A 143 5.49 9.07 -9.11
C ALA A 143 5.65 10.06 -10.27
#